data_7051c04021b18b3a5232ab6993d49b5f
#
_entry.id   7051c04021b18b3a5232ab6993d49b5f
#
_cell.length_a   1.000
_cell.length_b   1.000
_cell.length_c   1.000
_cell.angle_alpha   90.00
_cell.angle_beta   90.00
_cell.angle_gamma   90.00
#
_symmetry.space_group_name_H-M   'P 1'
#
loop_
_entity.id
_entity.type
_entity.pdbx_description
1 polymer ?
#
loop_
_entity_poly.entity_id
_entity_poly.type
_entity_poly.pdbx_seq_one_letter_code
_entity_poly.pdbx_strand_id
1 'polypeptide(L)'
;MNREIVWTSRFKKDYKLAMKRHLNMDLLDDIIRTLSRGESLPEQNKDHALTGDWVGHRECPIQPDWLLIYRIEDDVLVLTLARTGTHSDLFGK
;
A
#
# COMPACT_ATOMS: atom_id res chain seq x y z
N MET A 1 -16.10 -10.01 2.64
CA MET A 1 -16.39 -8.79 1.90
C MET A 1 -15.19 -8.44 1.04
N ASN A 2 -15.37 -8.26 -0.28
CA ASN A 2 -14.27 -7.98 -1.18
C ASN A 2 -14.35 -6.55 -1.70
N ARG A 3 -13.21 -5.85 -1.64
CA ARG A 3 -13.07 -4.52 -2.22
C ARG A 3 -12.53 -4.62 -3.64
N GLU A 4 -13.02 -3.75 -4.52
CA GLU A 4 -12.42 -3.59 -5.85
C GLU A 4 -11.06 -2.92 -5.71
N ILE A 5 -10.04 -3.45 -6.39
CA ILE A 5 -8.67 -2.94 -6.31
C ILE A 5 -8.44 -1.98 -7.47
N VAL A 6 -8.03 -0.75 -7.14
CA VAL A 6 -7.68 0.27 -8.13
C VAL A 6 -6.18 0.55 -8.05
N TRP A 7 -5.49 0.37 -9.17
CA TRP A 7 -4.06 0.65 -9.31
C TRP A 7 -3.88 2.02 -9.93
N THR A 8 -3.38 2.99 -9.15
CA THR A 8 -3.07 4.30 -9.72
C THR A 8 -1.88 4.20 -10.67
N SER A 9 -1.76 5.16 -11.58
CA SER A 9 -0.62 5.20 -12.51
C SER A 9 0.71 5.25 -11.79
N ARG A 10 0.79 6.00 -10.69
CA ARG A 10 2.01 6.09 -9.89
C ARG A 10 2.34 4.76 -9.23
N PHE A 11 1.34 4.08 -8.69
CA PHE A 11 1.55 2.76 -8.08
C PHE A 11 2.08 1.76 -9.11
N LYS A 12 1.55 1.77 -10.33
CA LYS A 12 2.03 0.87 -11.39
C LYS A 12 3.52 1.08 -11.67
N LYS A 13 3.97 2.33 -11.72
CA LYS A 13 5.39 2.65 -11.91
C LYS A 13 6.21 2.21 -10.71
N ASP A 14 5.71 2.45 -9.50
CA ASP A 14 6.37 2.04 -8.27
C ASP A 14 6.52 0.52 -8.19
N TYR A 15 5.48 -0.20 -8.61
CA TYR A 15 5.47 -1.67 -8.62
C TYR A 15 6.57 -2.21 -9.55
N LYS A 16 6.69 -1.64 -10.74
CA LYS A 16 7.75 -2.03 -11.69
C LYS A 16 9.13 -1.76 -11.12
N LEU A 17 9.32 -0.62 -10.45
CA LEU A 17 10.59 -0.28 -9.82
C LEU A 17 10.93 -1.26 -8.70
N ALA A 18 9.96 -1.65 -7.89
CA ALA A 18 10.14 -2.63 -6.84
C ALA A 18 10.60 -3.98 -7.42
N MET A 19 10.01 -4.40 -8.54
CA MET A 19 10.46 -5.62 -9.24
C MET A 19 11.90 -5.51 -9.71
N LYS A 20 12.29 -4.35 -10.27
CA LYS A 20 13.66 -4.12 -10.72
C LYS A 20 14.66 -4.14 -9.56
N ARG A 21 14.23 -3.73 -8.37
CA ARG A 21 15.04 -3.76 -7.15
C ARG A 21 15.09 -5.17 -6.53
N HIS A 22 14.43 -6.15 -7.14
CA HIS A 22 14.38 -7.54 -6.68
C HIS A 22 13.77 -7.69 -5.29
N LEU A 23 12.81 -6.83 -4.96
CA LEU A 23 12.06 -6.96 -3.71
C LEU A 23 11.14 -8.19 -3.78
N ASN A 24 10.83 -8.75 -2.61
CA ASN A 24 9.93 -9.91 -2.56
C ASN A 24 8.48 -9.46 -2.78
N MET A 25 8.05 -9.46 -4.04
CA MET A 25 6.73 -8.98 -4.43
C MET A 25 5.59 -9.80 -3.83
N ASP A 26 5.83 -11.04 -3.43
CA ASP A 26 4.81 -11.86 -2.76
C ASP A 26 4.36 -11.22 -1.45
N LEU A 27 5.26 -10.54 -0.75
CA LEU A 27 4.91 -9.84 0.50
C LEU A 27 3.90 -8.73 0.24
N LEU A 28 4.14 -7.94 -0.81
CA LEU A 28 3.22 -6.87 -1.21
C LEU A 28 1.89 -7.45 -1.68
N ASP A 29 1.93 -8.47 -2.52
CA ASP A 29 0.73 -9.10 -3.06
C ASP A 29 -0.14 -9.69 -1.95
N ASP A 30 0.46 -10.30 -0.91
CA ASP A 30 -0.27 -10.83 0.23
C ASP A 30 -0.99 -9.74 1.02
N ILE A 31 -0.33 -8.60 1.21
CA ILE A 31 -0.93 -7.45 1.90
C ILE A 31 -2.12 -6.93 1.10
N ILE A 32 -1.95 -6.78 -0.22
CA ILE A 32 -3.03 -6.31 -1.09
C ILE A 32 -4.23 -7.26 -1.02
N ARG A 33 -4.00 -8.58 -1.07
CA ARG A 33 -5.08 -9.56 -0.98
C ARG A 33 -5.80 -9.48 0.36
N THR A 34 -5.06 -9.36 1.45
CA THR A 34 -5.63 -9.24 2.80
C THR A 34 -6.54 -8.02 2.88
N LEU A 35 -6.05 -6.87 2.41
CA LEU A 35 -6.84 -5.63 2.41
C LEU A 35 -8.06 -5.73 1.48
N SER A 36 -7.91 -6.39 0.33
CA SER A 36 -9.02 -6.53 -0.62
C SER A 36 -10.16 -7.37 -0.06
N ARG A 37 -9.85 -8.32 0.82
CA ARG A 37 -10.84 -9.17 1.47
C ARG A 37 -11.52 -8.49 2.66
N GLY A 38 -11.09 -7.29 3.03
CA GLY A 38 -11.61 -6.60 4.22
C GLY A 38 -11.05 -7.14 5.52
N GLU A 39 -9.96 -7.90 5.47
CA GLU A 39 -9.31 -8.47 6.65
C GLU A 39 -8.29 -7.51 7.23
N SER A 40 -8.02 -7.64 8.54
CA SER A 40 -7.02 -6.85 9.22
C SER A 40 -5.62 -7.36 8.91
N LEU A 41 -4.66 -6.43 8.78
CA LEU A 41 -3.25 -6.79 8.61
C LEU A 41 -2.65 -7.32 9.92
N PRO A 42 -1.62 -8.19 9.84
CA PRO A 42 -0.89 -8.60 11.03
C PRO A 42 -0.29 -7.39 11.76
N GLU A 43 -0.16 -7.51 13.08
CA GLU A 43 0.37 -6.43 13.93
C GLU A 43 1.74 -5.94 13.47
N GLN A 44 2.56 -6.84 12.97
CA GLN A 44 3.90 -6.50 12.47
C GLN A 44 3.88 -5.51 11.30
N ASN A 45 2.78 -5.39 10.59
CA ASN A 45 2.63 -4.45 9.47
C ASN A 45 2.12 -3.07 9.90
N LYS A 46 1.99 -2.81 11.18
CA LYS A 46 1.71 -1.50 11.82
C LYS A 46 1.01 -0.47 10.94
N ASP A 47 -0.13 -0.87 10.39
CA ASP A 47 -0.97 -0.03 9.56
C ASP A 47 -1.44 1.21 10.35
N HIS A 48 -1.26 2.41 9.79
CA HIS A 48 -1.69 3.65 10.43
C HIS A 48 -2.13 4.71 9.42
N ALA A 49 -2.98 5.63 9.89
CA ALA A 49 -3.47 6.73 9.06
C ALA A 49 -2.39 7.79 8.86
N LEU A 50 -2.34 8.37 7.67
CA LEU A 50 -1.43 9.44 7.34
C LEU A 50 -2.11 10.80 7.50
N THR A 51 -1.28 11.85 7.61
CA THR A 51 -1.73 13.24 7.72
C THR A 51 -1.09 14.07 6.61
N GLY A 52 -1.36 15.38 6.62
CA GLY A 52 -0.77 16.30 5.64
C GLY A 52 -1.24 16.02 4.22
N ASP A 53 -0.31 15.96 3.28
CA ASP A 53 -0.62 15.73 1.86
C ASP A 53 -1.26 14.36 1.59
N TRP A 54 -1.11 13.43 2.52
CA TRP A 54 -1.65 12.07 2.39
C TRP A 54 -2.87 11.83 3.28
N VAL A 55 -3.53 12.89 3.76
CA VAL A 55 -4.75 12.74 4.57
C VAL A 55 -5.77 11.87 3.83
N GLY A 56 -6.46 11.00 4.56
CA GLY A 56 -7.41 10.05 3.98
C GLY A 56 -6.77 8.75 3.50
N HIS A 57 -5.44 8.66 3.52
CA HIS A 57 -4.70 7.46 3.16
C HIS A 57 -4.12 6.79 4.40
N ARG A 58 -3.74 5.53 4.24
CA ARG A 58 -3.07 4.76 5.29
C ARG A 58 -1.73 4.25 4.75
N GLU A 59 -0.83 3.99 5.66
CA GLU A 59 0.48 3.44 5.35
C GLU A 59 0.66 2.12 6.08
N CYS A 60 1.25 1.15 5.40
CA CYS A 60 1.61 -0.11 6.02
C CYS A 60 3.03 -0.49 5.61
N PRO A 61 3.95 -0.70 6.57
CA PRO A 61 5.27 -1.23 6.25
C PRO A 61 5.17 -2.67 5.74
N ILE A 62 5.80 -2.94 4.60
CA ILE A 62 5.94 -4.30 4.06
C ILE A 62 7.21 -4.93 4.62
N GLN A 63 8.30 -4.15 4.60
CA GLN A 63 9.60 -4.43 5.22
C GLN A 63 10.10 -3.12 5.82
N PRO A 64 11.20 -3.10 6.59
CA PRO A 64 11.60 -1.90 7.34
C PRO A 64 11.68 -0.59 6.54
N ASP A 65 12.11 -0.64 5.28
CA ASP A 65 12.13 0.57 4.44
C ASP A 65 11.38 0.34 3.14
N TRP A 66 10.29 -0.39 3.20
CA TRP A 66 9.42 -0.61 2.04
C TRP A 66 7.98 -0.50 2.47
N LEU A 67 7.28 0.52 1.99
CA LEU A 67 5.97 0.93 2.46
C LEU A 67 4.94 0.80 1.35
N LEU A 68 3.67 0.61 1.75
CA LEU A 68 2.51 0.72 0.87
C LEU A 68 1.63 1.85 1.38
N ILE A 69 1.30 2.81 0.51
CA ILE A 69 0.29 3.84 0.78
C ILE A 69 -0.98 3.46 0.03
N TYR A 70 -2.10 3.40 0.73
CA TYR A 70 -3.37 2.99 0.15
C TYR A 70 -4.52 3.77 0.78
N ARG A 71 -5.67 3.70 0.13
CA ARG A 71 -6.90 4.30 0.62
C ARG A 71 -8.03 3.28 0.55
N ILE A 72 -8.84 3.22 1.61
CA ILE A 72 -10.01 2.35 1.66
C ILE A 72 -11.26 3.22 1.70
N GLU A 73 -12.20 2.93 0.80
CA GLU A 73 -13.50 3.58 0.74
C GLU A 73 -14.56 2.49 0.84
N ASP A 74 -15.00 2.20 2.06
CA ASP A 74 -15.92 1.08 2.30
C ASP A 74 -17.36 1.38 1.91
N ASP A 75 -17.74 2.64 1.76
CA ASP A 75 -19.06 3.01 1.25
C ASP A 75 -19.26 2.53 -0.20
N VAL A 76 -18.18 2.40 -0.97
CA VAL A 76 -18.20 1.90 -2.36
C VAL A 76 -17.36 0.64 -2.55
N LEU A 77 -16.82 0.08 -1.47
CA LEU A 77 -15.97 -1.13 -1.46
C LEU A 77 -14.79 -1.03 -2.42
N VAL A 78 -14.01 0.05 -2.28
CA VAL A 78 -12.84 0.28 -3.14
C VAL A 78 -11.56 0.34 -2.28
N LEU A 79 -10.52 -0.35 -2.77
CA LEU A 79 -9.15 -0.25 -2.27
C LEU A 79 -8.30 0.40 -3.34
N THR A 80 -7.82 1.60 -3.10
CA THR A 80 -6.94 2.32 -4.03
C THR A 80 -5.50 2.17 -3.58
N LEU A 81 -4.66 1.62 -4.46
CA LEU A 81 -3.22 1.50 -4.22
C LEU A 81 -2.56 2.77 -4.75
N ALA A 82 -2.10 3.61 -3.83
CA ALA A 82 -1.62 4.95 -4.17
C ALA A 82 -0.13 4.97 -4.52
N ARG A 83 0.71 4.38 -3.66
CA ARG A 83 2.16 4.33 -3.87
C ARG A 83 2.78 3.16 -3.13
N THR A 84 3.97 2.75 -3.58
CA THR A 84 4.84 1.86 -2.81
C THR A 84 6.29 2.26 -3.07
N GLY A 85 7.15 2.13 -2.05
CA GLY A 85 8.55 2.48 -2.16
C GLY A 85 9.19 2.67 -0.80
N THR A 86 10.41 3.20 -0.79
CA THR A 86 11.12 3.55 0.44
C THR A 86 10.58 4.84 1.04
N HIS A 87 10.96 5.14 2.27
CA HIS A 87 10.62 6.45 2.87
C HIS A 87 11.13 7.59 2.00
N SER A 88 12.34 7.46 1.44
CA SER A 88 12.90 8.46 0.55
C SER A 88 12.08 8.62 -0.73
N ASP A 89 11.65 7.50 -1.33
CA ASP A 89 10.83 7.54 -2.54
C ASP A 89 9.50 8.26 -2.32
N LEU A 90 8.88 8.04 -1.16
CA LEU A 90 7.51 8.49 -0.90
C LEU A 90 7.45 9.85 -0.22
N PHE A 91 8.42 10.18 0.62
CA PHE A 91 8.39 11.38 1.45
C PHE A 91 9.60 12.29 1.26
N GLY A 92 10.54 11.92 0.41
CA GLY A 92 11.71 12.74 0.11
C GLY A 92 12.72 12.84 1.25
N LYS A 93 12.78 11.83 2.10
CA LYS A 93 13.67 11.88 3.28
C LYS A 93 14.76 10.84 3.25
#